data_4ccf322b2297ea87fbc9200be1f3eed4
#
_entry.id   4ccf322b2297ea87fbc9200be1f3eed4
#
_cell.length_a   1.000
_cell.length_b   1.000
_cell.length_c   1.000
_cell.angle_alpha   90.00
_cell.angle_beta   90.00
_cell.angle_gamma   90.00
#
_symmetry.space_group_name_H-M   'P 1'
#
loop_
_entity.id
_entity.type
_entity.pdbx_description
1 polymer ?
#
loop_
_entity_poly.entity_id
_entity_poly.type
_entity_poly.pdbx_seq_one_letter_code
_entity_poly.pdbx_strand_id
1 'polypeptide(L)'
;LWARIAANHKLATLPEVLVRRRMHAGQLTQEKATRTQERRLAIYAAQLHLLGVSFTDTDLKRHLLLRSMRKRGFRPDLNYLEWAETWLLRLQAANHRAGCYPEPAFSQLLGRFWLKVCWYAASDDRWTVWWRFWRSALCRQTVSGFRRVRRLARAWSTLKL
;
A
#
# COMPACT_ATOMS: atom_id res chain seq x y z
N LEU A 1 18.13 -1.04 2.29
CA LEU A 1 18.78 0.08 1.61
C LEU A 1 17.79 1.17 1.24
N TRP A 2 16.82 0.95 0.33
CA TRP A 2 15.93 2.00 -0.19
C TRP A 2 15.11 2.73 0.88
N ALA A 3 14.57 2.02 1.90
CA ALA A 3 13.84 2.64 2.99
C ALA A 3 14.71 3.62 3.80
N ARG A 4 16.01 3.32 3.97
CA ARG A 4 16.95 4.22 4.67
C ARG A 4 17.32 5.44 3.82
N ILE A 5 17.47 5.24 2.50
CA ILE A 5 17.73 6.36 1.58
C ILE A 5 16.52 7.29 1.53
N ALA A 6 15.31 6.72 1.42
CA ALA A 6 14.07 7.49 1.33
C ALA A 6 13.77 8.33 2.59
N ALA A 7 14.34 7.98 3.75
CA ALA A 7 14.18 8.76 4.97
C ALA A 7 14.86 10.13 4.88
N ASN A 8 15.97 10.22 4.15
CA ASN A 8 16.80 11.45 4.10
C ASN A 8 16.92 12.06 2.70
N HIS A 9 16.48 11.34 1.65
CA HIS A 9 16.62 11.76 0.26
C HIS A 9 15.34 11.56 -0.54
N LYS A 10 15.12 12.40 -1.52
CA LYS A 10 14.04 12.23 -2.50
C LYS A 10 14.41 11.13 -3.48
N LEU A 11 13.46 10.25 -3.77
CA LEU A 11 13.60 9.19 -4.78
C LEU A 11 12.72 9.53 -5.98
N ALA A 12 13.25 9.32 -7.18
CA ALA A 12 12.52 9.45 -8.43
C ALA A 12 12.62 8.17 -9.24
N THR A 13 11.59 7.89 -10.03
CA THR A 13 11.57 6.81 -11.01
C THR A 13 11.66 7.41 -12.41
N LEU A 14 12.64 6.97 -13.19
CA LEU A 14 12.75 7.36 -14.59
C LEU A 14 11.65 6.65 -15.40
N PRO A 15 10.96 7.34 -16.32
CA PRO A 15 9.91 6.75 -17.14
C PRO A 15 10.41 5.84 -18.25
N GLU A 16 11.72 5.74 -18.40
CA GLU A 16 12.39 4.95 -19.44
C GLU A 16 12.70 3.54 -18.98
N VAL A 17 12.67 2.59 -19.91
CA VAL A 17 13.08 1.21 -19.68
C VAL A 17 14.59 1.09 -19.83
N LEU A 18 15.33 1.27 -18.73
CA LEU A 18 16.80 1.22 -18.75
C LEU A 18 17.36 -0.21 -18.58
N VAL A 19 16.58 -1.13 -17.98
CA VAL A 19 17.02 -2.49 -17.68
C VAL A 19 15.96 -3.51 -18.07
N ARG A 20 16.36 -4.54 -18.81
CA ARG A 20 15.57 -5.74 -19.07
C ARG A 20 16.09 -6.88 -18.21
N ARG A 21 15.20 -7.48 -17.40
CA ARG A 21 15.56 -8.60 -16.54
C ARG A 21 15.14 -9.92 -17.18
N ARG A 22 16.10 -10.82 -17.38
CA ARG A 22 15.80 -12.20 -17.81
C ARG A 22 15.12 -12.95 -16.65
N MET A 23 14.05 -13.66 -16.97
CA MET A 23 13.34 -14.53 -16.01
C MET A 23 13.69 -15.99 -16.34
N HIS A 24 14.19 -16.75 -15.37
CA HIS A 24 14.49 -18.18 -15.49
C HIS A 24 14.26 -18.90 -14.17
N ALA A 25 14.06 -20.23 -14.21
CA ALA A 25 13.70 -21.04 -13.04
C ALA A 25 14.75 -21.02 -11.91
N GLY A 26 16.03 -20.99 -12.24
CA GLY A 26 17.15 -20.97 -11.28
C GLY A 26 17.50 -19.59 -10.73
N GLN A 27 16.54 -18.66 -10.62
CA GLN A 27 16.81 -17.36 -10.01
C GLN A 27 16.93 -17.44 -8.48
N LEU A 28 18.02 -16.91 -7.94
CA LEU A 28 18.28 -16.78 -6.49
C LEU A 28 17.09 -16.18 -5.69
N THR A 29 16.25 -15.40 -6.36
CA THR A 29 15.06 -14.78 -5.76
C THR A 29 13.96 -15.80 -5.44
N GLN A 30 13.92 -16.94 -6.16
CA GLN A 30 12.98 -18.02 -5.89
C GLN A 30 13.49 -18.94 -4.77
N GLU A 31 14.77 -19.28 -4.79
CA GLU A 31 15.40 -20.12 -3.76
C GLU A 31 15.40 -19.48 -2.37
N LYS A 32 15.46 -18.15 -2.29
CA LYS A 32 15.54 -17.39 -1.04
C LYS A 32 14.19 -16.75 -0.63
N ALA A 33 13.04 -17.33 -1.04
CA ALA A 33 11.73 -16.74 -0.80
C ALA A 33 11.43 -16.52 0.70
N THR A 34 11.74 -17.51 1.55
CA THR A 34 11.53 -17.44 3.01
C THR A 34 12.35 -16.32 3.63
N ARG A 35 13.65 -16.30 3.38
CA ARG A 35 14.55 -15.26 3.90
C ARG A 35 14.18 -13.86 3.39
N THR A 36 13.63 -13.77 2.18
CA THR A 36 13.12 -12.52 1.63
C THR A 36 11.86 -12.06 2.35
N GLN A 37 11.00 -13.00 2.78
CA GLN A 37 9.79 -12.68 3.54
C GLN A 37 10.13 -12.17 4.94
N GLU A 38 11.05 -12.82 5.66
CA GLU A 38 11.53 -12.39 6.97
C GLU A 38 12.11 -10.97 6.92
N ARG A 39 12.96 -10.70 5.93
CA ARG A 39 13.51 -9.36 5.71
C ARG A 39 12.44 -8.30 5.42
N ARG A 40 11.39 -8.67 4.69
CA ARG A 40 10.26 -7.76 4.45
C ARG A 40 9.50 -7.45 5.73
N LEU A 41 9.23 -8.46 6.56
CA LEU A 41 8.59 -8.26 7.85
C LEU A 41 9.41 -7.35 8.75
N ALA A 42 10.74 -7.55 8.83
CA ALA A 42 11.63 -6.68 9.58
C ALA A 42 11.60 -5.22 9.08
N ILE A 43 11.57 -5.01 7.75
CA ILE A 43 11.46 -3.67 7.18
C ILE A 43 10.11 -3.01 7.54
N TYR A 44 9.00 -3.74 7.45
CA TYR A 44 7.69 -3.20 7.82
C TYR A 44 7.60 -2.91 9.32
N ALA A 45 8.12 -3.80 10.17
CA ALA A 45 8.20 -3.56 11.61
C ALA A 45 8.96 -2.26 11.92
N ALA A 46 10.12 -2.07 11.31
CA ALA A 46 10.91 -0.85 11.48
C ALA A 46 10.14 0.42 11.02
N GLN A 47 9.39 0.35 9.92
CA GLN A 47 8.58 1.48 9.45
C GLN A 47 7.39 1.78 10.38
N LEU A 48 6.76 0.77 10.96
CA LEU A 48 5.69 0.92 11.94
C LEU A 48 6.20 1.51 13.25
N HIS A 49 7.37 1.09 13.71
CA HIS A 49 8.05 1.71 14.86
C HIS A 49 8.38 3.18 14.62
N LEU A 50 8.88 3.52 13.43
CA LEU A 50 9.15 4.91 13.04
C LEU A 50 7.89 5.78 13.09
N LEU A 51 6.73 5.23 12.73
CA LEU A 51 5.43 5.89 12.85
C LEU A 51 4.91 5.94 14.30
N GLY A 52 5.55 5.29 15.25
CA GLY A 52 5.07 5.18 16.63
C GLY A 52 3.81 4.31 16.76
N VAL A 53 3.62 3.34 15.87
CA VAL A 53 2.47 2.43 15.88
C VAL A 53 2.85 1.14 16.59
N SER A 54 2.15 0.80 17.68
CA SER A 54 2.25 -0.53 18.30
C SER A 54 1.50 -1.56 17.44
N PHE A 55 2.01 -2.77 17.35
CA PHE A 55 1.44 -3.86 16.54
C PHE A 55 1.80 -5.22 17.14
N THR A 56 0.99 -6.21 16.80
CA THR A 56 1.23 -7.62 17.08
C THR A 56 1.84 -8.30 15.85
N ASP A 57 2.36 -9.52 16.02
CA ASP A 57 2.81 -10.35 14.89
C ASP A 57 1.67 -10.62 13.89
N THR A 58 0.45 -10.74 14.38
CA THR A 58 -0.75 -10.91 13.54
C THR A 58 -1.00 -9.66 12.70
N ASP A 59 -0.89 -8.47 13.30
CA ASP A 59 -1.04 -7.20 12.57
C ASP A 59 0.02 -7.06 11.48
N LEU A 60 1.26 -7.42 11.79
CA LEU A 60 2.37 -7.36 10.84
C LEU A 60 2.16 -8.32 9.66
N LYS A 61 1.70 -9.55 9.91
CA LYS A 61 1.35 -10.52 8.87
C LYS A 61 0.20 -10.02 8.00
N ARG A 62 -0.87 -9.48 8.61
CA ARG A 62 -2.02 -8.89 7.90
C ARG A 62 -1.61 -7.64 7.09
N HIS A 63 -0.73 -6.79 7.65
CA HIS A 63 -0.17 -5.63 6.94
C HIS A 63 0.58 -6.03 5.67
N LEU A 64 1.37 -7.11 5.72
CA LEU A 64 2.04 -7.65 4.53
C LEU A 64 1.06 -8.08 3.44
N LEU A 65 -0.12 -8.59 3.82
CA LEU A 65 -1.16 -9.00 2.87
C LEU A 65 -1.76 -7.83 2.10
N LEU A 66 -1.88 -6.63 2.68
CA LEU A 66 -2.40 -5.43 1.99
C LEU A 66 -1.72 -5.19 0.64
N ARG A 67 -0.41 -5.43 0.55
CA ARG A 67 0.35 -5.29 -0.68
C ARG A 67 0.25 -6.49 -1.62
N SER A 68 0.15 -7.70 -1.07
CA SER A 68 0.36 -8.96 -1.79
C SER A 68 -0.92 -9.75 -2.08
N MET A 69 -2.12 -9.23 -1.83
CA MET A 69 -3.40 -9.92 -1.99
C MET A 69 -3.51 -10.67 -3.31
N ARG A 70 -3.32 -9.97 -4.45
CA ARG A 70 -3.41 -10.57 -5.79
C ARG A 70 -2.45 -11.74 -5.99
N LYS A 71 -1.20 -11.61 -5.53
CA LYS A 71 -0.16 -12.64 -5.74
C LYS A 71 -0.39 -13.89 -4.90
N ARG A 72 -1.16 -13.78 -3.81
CA ARG A 72 -1.42 -14.87 -2.87
C ARG A 72 -2.82 -15.46 -3.03
N GLY A 73 -3.63 -14.95 -3.96
CA GLY A 73 -5.03 -15.37 -4.09
C GLY A 73 -5.85 -15.10 -2.83
N PHE A 74 -5.38 -14.17 -1.97
CA PHE A 74 -6.03 -13.87 -0.71
C PHE A 74 -7.31 -13.08 -0.94
N ARG A 75 -8.43 -13.60 -0.43
CA ARG A 75 -9.73 -12.92 -0.40
C ARG A 75 -10.01 -12.45 1.03
N PRO A 76 -10.13 -11.15 1.27
CA PRO A 76 -10.48 -10.63 2.58
C PRO A 76 -11.89 -11.05 2.98
N ASP A 77 -12.04 -11.54 4.21
CA ASP A 77 -13.32 -11.71 4.88
C ASP A 77 -13.74 -10.43 5.62
N LEU A 78 -14.92 -10.43 6.25
CA LEU A 78 -15.42 -9.30 7.01
C LEU A 78 -14.50 -8.92 8.18
N ASN A 79 -13.92 -9.90 8.87
CA ASN A 79 -12.98 -9.65 9.96
C ASN A 79 -11.72 -8.94 9.48
N TYR A 80 -11.20 -9.37 8.32
CA TYR A 80 -10.04 -8.70 7.72
C TYR A 80 -10.40 -7.28 7.25
N LEU A 81 -11.60 -7.09 6.72
CA LEU A 81 -12.10 -5.77 6.27
C LEU A 81 -12.17 -4.79 7.44
N GLU A 82 -12.71 -5.21 8.58
CA GLU A 82 -12.78 -4.40 9.81
C GLU A 82 -11.42 -4.05 10.36
N TRP A 83 -10.55 -5.04 10.44
CA TRP A 83 -9.17 -4.83 10.84
C TRP A 83 -8.48 -3.85 9.89
N ALA A 84 -8.61 -4.04 8.58
CA ALA A 84 -7.93 -3.21 7.58
C ALA A 84 -8.36 -1.74 7.64
N GLU A 85 -9.65 -1.46 7.82
CA GLU A 85 -10.16 -0.10 7.98
C GLU A 85 -9.55 0.58 9.20
N THR A 86 -9.68 -0.06 10.36
CA THR A 86 -9.13 0.44 11.63
C THR A 86 -7.62 0.63 11.55
N TRP A 87 -6.93 -0.34 10.96
CA TRP A 87 -5.48 -0.30 10.79
C TRP A 87 -5.02 0.85 9.91
N LEU A 88 -5.65 1.04 8.76
CA LEU A 88 -5.29 2.11 7.82
C LEU A 88 -5.56 3.51 8.41
N LEU A 89 -6.69 3.69 9.12
CA LEU A 89 -6.98 4.93 9.83
C LEU A 89 -5.96 5.20 10.95
N ARG A 90 -5.55 4.17 11.67
CA ARG A 90 -4.52 4.26 12.71
C ARG A 90 -3.16 4.67 12.12
N LEU A 91 -2.77 4.12 10.96
CA LEU A 91 -1.56 4.53 10.25
C LEU A 91 -1.64 6.00 9.79
N GLN A 92 -2.79 6.44 9.31
CA GLN A 92 -3.01 7.83 8.91
C GLN A 92 -2.84 8.77 10.09
N ALA A 93 -3.52 8.49 11.20
CA ALA A 93 -3.41 9.28 12.42
C ALA A 93 -1.97 9.30 12.99
N ALA A 94 -1.27 8.17 12.91
CA ALA A 94 0.12 8.08 13.33
C ALA A 94 1.02 8.96 12.47
N ASN A 95 0.86 8.94 11.14
CA ASN A 95 1.64 9.78 10.25
C ASN A 95 1.37 11.28 10.46
N HIS A 96 0.12 11.67 10.72
CA HIS A 96 -0.22 13.06 11.03
C HIS A 96 0.49 13.56 12.30
N ARG A 97 0.74 12.69 13.28
CA ARG A 97 1.49 13.04 14.50
C ARG A 97 3.00 13.04 14.28
N ALA A 98 3.49 12.02 13.59
CA ALA A 98 4.95 11.80 13.43
C ALA A 98 5.56 12.58 12.26
N GLY A 99 4.77 12.95 11.24
CA GLY A 99 5.25 13.66 10.06
C GLY A 99 6.25 12.87 9.21
N CYS A 100 6.29 11.53 9.33
CA CYS A 100 7.31 10.70 8.69
C CYS A 100 7.17 10.62 7.18
N TYR A 101 5.94 10.67 6.68
CA TYR A 101 5.66 10.57 5.25
C TYR A 101 4.92 11.81 4.75
N PRO A 102 5.22 12.27 3.51
CA PRO A 102 4.61 13.49 2.98
C PRO A 102 3.12 13.32 2.72
N GLU A 103 2.34 14.31 3.16
CA GLU A 103 0.92 14.41 2.85
C GLU A 103 0.70 15.29 1.59
N PRO A 104 -0.35 15.06 0.80
CA PRO A 104 -1.40 14.06 0.96
C PRO A 104 -1.06 12.68 0.35
N ALA A 105 0.17 12.45 -0.07
CA ALA A 105 0.55 11.22 -0.79
C ALA A 105 0.37 9.96 0.06
N PHE A 106 0.71 10.03 1.36
CA PHE A 106 0.55 8.91 2.27
C PHE A 106 -0.94 8.56 2.49
N SER A 107 -1.77 9.54 2.80
CA SER A 107 -3.22 9.36 2.96
C SER A 107 -3.87 8.80 1.68
N GLN A 108 -3.45 9.26 0.49
CA GLN A 108 -3.92 8.73 -0.79
C GLN A 108 -3.49 7.27 -1.00
N LEU A 109 -2.29 6.90 -0.58
CA LEU A 109 -1.83 5.51 -0.62
C LEU A 109 -2.70 4.62 0.27
N LEU A 110 -3.03 5.05 1.49
CA LEU A 110 -3.90 4.33 2.40
C LEU A 110 -5.32 4.16 1.81
N GLY A 111 -5.86 5.21 1.20
CA GLY A 111 -7.14 5.15 0.49
C GLY A 111 -7.12 4.12 -0.65
N ARG A 112 -6.02 4.02 -1.41
CA ARG A 112 -5.86 2.99 -2.47
C ARG A 112 -5.78 1.58 -1.88
N PHE A 113 -5.14 1.40 -0.73
CA PHE A 113 -5.16 0.10 -0.05
C PHE A 113 -6.57 -0.25 0.42
N TRP A 114 -7.32 0.71 0.96
CA TRP A 114 -8.71 0.50 1.35
C TRP A 114 -9.59 0.09 0.16
N LEU A 115 -9.52 0.82 -0.96
CA LEU A 115 -10.22 0.45 -2.19
C LEU A 115 -9.87 -0.97 -2.64
N LYS A 116 -8.59 -1.32 -2.59
CA LYS A 116 -8.12 -2.66 -2.98
C LYS A 116 -8.67 -3.75 -2.06
N VAL A 117 -8.69 -3.53 -0.74
CA VAL A 117 -9.27 -4.47 0.23
C VAL A 117 -10.75 -4.70 -0.09
N CYS A 118 -11.52 -3.62 -0.24
CA CYS A 118 -12.95 -3.70 -0.57
C CYS A 118 -13.19 -4.40 -1.92
N TRP A 119 -12.36 -4.10 -2.94
CA TRP A 119 -12.47 -4.75 -4.25
C TRP A 119 -12.30 -6.26 -4.18
N TYR A 120 -11.33 -6.76 -3.42
CA TYR A 120 -11.10 -8.19 -3.26
C TYR A 120 -12.09 -8.87 -2.31
N ALA A 121 -12.67 -8.13 -1.35
CA ALA A 121 -13.70 -8.62 -0.45
C ALA A 121 -15.10 -8.69 -1.09
N ALA A 122 -15.35 -7.88 -2.13
CA ALA A 122 -16.68 -7.73 -2.75
C ALA A 122 -17.15 -8.94 -3.58
N SER A 123 -16.43 -10.08 -3.56
CA SER A 123 -16.83 -11.28 -4.31
C SER A 123 -18.12 -11.91 -3.76
N ASP A 124 -18.35 -11.90 -2.47
CA ASP A 124 -19.42 -12.66 -1.82
C ASP A 124 -20.58 -11.77 -1.34
N ASP A 125 -20.29 -10.62 -0.74
CA ASP A 125 -21.29 -9.63 -0.33
C ASP A 125 -20.92 -8.22 -0.83
N ARG A 126 -21.35 -7.93 -2.06
CA ARG A 126 -21.01 -6.68 -2.75
C ARG A 126 -21.60 -5.44 -2.07
N TRP A 127 -22.84 -5.53 -1.58
CA TRP A 127 -23.55 -4.36 -1.03
C TRP A 127 -22.94 -3.90 0.29
N THR A 128 -22.76 -4.80 1.25
CA THR A 128 -22.19 -4.48 2.56
C THR A 128 -20.77 -3.91 2.42
N VAL A 129 -19.96 -4.52 1.57
CA VAL A 129 -18.58 -4.07 1.34
C VAL A 129 -18.54 -2.67 0.72
N TRP A 130 -19.33 -2.42 -0.35
CA TRP A 130 -19.34 -1.10 -0.99
C TRP A 130 -19.98 -0.02 -0.13
N TRP A 131 -21.03 -0.34 0.65
CA TRP A 131 -21.58 0.55 1.65
C TRP A 131 -20.52 0.98 2.66
N ARG A 132 -19.76 0.03 3.20
CA ARG A 132 -18.66 0.30 4.11
C ARG A 132 -17.55 1.14 3.45
N PHE A 133 -17.21 0.85 2.19
CA PHE A 133 -16.24 1.64 1.43
C PHE A 133 -16.64 3.13 1.39
N TRP A 134 -17.88 3.43 1.00
CA TRP A 134 -18.34 4.80 0.85
C TRP A 134 -18.45 5.56 2.18
N ARG A 135 -18.79 4.90 3.27
CA ARG A 135 -18.87 5.51 4.60
C ARG A 135 -17.51 5.78 5.23
N SER A 136 -16.47 5.06 4.86
CA SER A 136 -15.14 5.21 5.42
C SER A 136 -14.50 6.56 5.06
N ALA A 137 -13.82 7.19 6.01
CA ALA A 137 -13.01 8.39 5.77
C ALA A 137 -11.92 8.16 4.72
N LEU A 138 -11.44 6.93 4.56
CA LEU A 138 -10.45 6.53 3.56
C LEU A 138 -10.95 6.65 2.12
N CYS A 139 -12.27 6.58 1.90
CA CYS A 139 -12.86 6.78 0.57
C CYS A 139 -12.55 8.16 -0.01
N ARG A 140 -12.66 9.21 0.81
CA ARG A 140 -12.35 10.60 0.38
C ARG A 140 -10.92 10.74 -0.12
N GLN A 141 -9.99 10.05 0.52
CA GLN A 141 -8.58 10.05 0.13
C GLN A 141 -8.35 9.32 -1.21
N THR A 142 -9.10 8.25 -1.45
CA THR A 142 -9.06 7.53 -2.73
C THR A 142 -9.49 8.42 -3.90
N VAL A 143 -10.63 9.10 -3.76
CA VAL A 143 -11.22 9.93 -4.83
C VAL A 143 -10.32 11.14 -5.14
N SER A 144 -9.77 11.80 -4.12
CA SER A 144 -8.85 12.93 -4.31
C SER A 144 -7.59 12.51 -5.07
N GLY A 145 -7.05 11.33 -4.78
CA GLY A 145 -5.92 10.74 -5.48
C GLY A 145 -6.17 10.48 -6.96
N PHE A 146 -7.33 9.93 -7.33
CA PHE A 146 -7.71 9.70 -8.73
C PHE A 146 -7.86 11.00 -9.52
N ARG A 147 -8.48 12.03 -8.95
CA ARG A 147 -8.60 13.34 -9.61
C ARG A 147 -7.24 13.96 -9.90
N ARG A 148 -6.28 13.83 -8.99
CA ARG A 148 -4.93 14.37 -9.17
C ARG A 148 -4.15 13.62 -10.24
N VAL A 149 -4.21 12.29 -10.27
CA VAL A 149 -3.57 11.45 -11.30
C VAL A 149 -4.15 11.77 -12.68
N ARG A 150 -5.48 11.91 -12.81
CA ARG A 150 -6.12 12.30 -14.08
C ARG A 150 -5.71 13.69 -14.56
N ARG A 151 -5.53 14.67 -13.65
CA ARG A 151 -5.03 16.01 -14.01
C ARG A 151 -3.59 15.96 -14.52
N LEU A 152 -2.72 15.21 -13.83
CA LEU A 152 -1.33 15.04 -14.26
C LEU A 152 -1.23 14.31 -15.61
N ALA A 153 -2.01 13.24 -15.81
CA ALA A 153 -2.04 12.54 -17.09
C ALA A 153 -2.51 13.43 -18.25
N ARG A 154 -3.49 14.32 -18.02
CA ARG A 154 -3.92 15.31 -19.02
C ARG A 154 -2.86 16.37 -19.31
N ALA A 155 -2.18 16.86 -18.27
CA ALA A 155 -1.08 17.83 -18.45
C ALA A 155 0.10 17.23 -19.24
N TRP A 156 0.37 15.93 -19.10
CA TRP A 156 1.40 15.23 -19.87
C TRP A 156 1.01 15.02 -21.34
N SER A 157 -0.28 14.80 -21.64
CA SER A 157 -0.76 14.67 -23.01
C SER A 157 -0.72 16.00 -23.78
N THR A 158 -0.81 17.13 -23.10
CA THR A 158 -0.70 18.47 -23.72
C THR A 158 0.74 18.96 -23.90
N LEU A 159 1.72 18.33 -23.23
CA LEU A 159 3.14 18.67 -23.38
C LEU A 159 3.87 17.85 -24.47
N LYS A 160 3.15 16.97 -25.19
CA LYS A 160 3.67 16.15 -26.29
C LYS A 160 3.23 16.64 -27.68
N LEU A 161 2.97 17.95 -27.84
CA LEU A 161 2.81 18.63 -29.13
C LEU A 161 4.04 19.45 -29.44
#